data_c5d314842a874ebf57d71c5d72b43b7d
#
_entry.id   c5d314842a874ebf57d71c5d72b43b7d
#
_cell.length_a   1.000
_cell.length_b   1.000
_cell.length_c   1.000
_cell.angle_alpha   90.00
_cell.angle_beta   90.00
_cell.angle_gamma   90.00
#
_symmetry.space_group_name_H-M   'P 1'
#
loop_
_entity.id
_entity.type
_entity.pdbx_description
1 polymer ?
#
loop_
_entity_poly.entity_id
_entity_poly.type
_entity_poly.pdbx_seq_one_letter_code
_entity_poly.pdbx_strand_id
1 'polypeptide(L)'
;MKSLHMSWMWLALLAAPLSALGEPDYQTPPGWRTECMGRVQFDVPKEIAWHLAGGYWQKPDFEPVRPTIAPGGQQIMYGEGVTPEQTYLVKIEVSPVTDRNVFDRLQLIHGPDRGSAQTRVVRAQIDALQAQIDAKKADDEDYSALLEQHRALDDTITRINWVSTELFVLNDMIREFSATGRPTVKLEAERAAYLEEQAKWPTDALFEQERFLDLGIADTFADWVPGEMTAHLWRNQRIYRFVFHAGSDAAGVPVSLERVEPRARALLAAFRTREQYEIPQQRGFCLPFGFIADDGAPHHSITLGFNPVGNPHLLHRLSMGRDIRKDADFMPKLLEQVISRRFPTLVQTDIFGPLRVLVGALDGNLRGARYKAYDAYHKPVDYETFTLDGDAPPTGYQPGVGLTVLDDHSQPQLAFERTRVDMLQTLKSIRALPGGHRFAPQAD
;
A
#
# COMPACT_ATOMS: atom_id res chain seq x y z
N MET A 1 21.68 -66.40 -54.63
CA MET A 1 21.91 -65.46 -53.54
C MET A 1 21.09 -64.22 -53.82
N LYS A 2 19.93 -64.07 -53.14
CA LYS A 2 18.96 -62.97 -53.39
C LYS A 2 19.06 -61.98 -52.21
N SER A 3 19.42 -60.74 -52.46
CA SER A 3 19.50 -59.67 -51.47
C SER A 3 18.09 -59.12 -51.23
N LEU A 4 17.65 -59.13 -49.99
CA LEU A 4 16.43 -58.47 -49.56
C LEU A 4 16.75 -56.97 -49.24
N HIS A 5 16.17 -56.07 -49.98
CA HIS A 5 16.11 -54.66 -49.64
C HIS A 5 14.95 -54.44 -48.66
N MET A 6 15.28 -54.09 -47.42
CA MET A 6 14.30 -53.72 -46.39
C MET A 6 14.11 -52.19 -46.44
N SER A 7 12.95 -51.77 -47.02
CA SER A 7 12.51 -50.35 -47.06
C SER A 7 12.08 -49.93 -45.67
N TRP A 8 12.81 -48.99 -45.06
CA TRP A 8 12.39 -48.31 -43.84
C TRP A 8 11.42 -47.18 -44.24
N MET A 9 10.15 -47.41 -43.97
CA MET A 9 9.11 -46.39 -44.08
C MET A 9 9.17 -45.53 -42.82
N TRP A 10 9.61 -44.29 -43.00
CA TRP A 10 9.60 -43.28 -41.94
C TRP A 10 8.15 -42.88 -41.62
N LEU A 11 7.61 -43.33 -40.52
CA LEU A 11 6.41 -42.77 -39.89
C LEU A 11 6.79 -41.39 -39.31
N ALA A 12 6.58 -40.34 -40.07
CA ALA A 12 6.56 -38.99 -39.54
C ALA A 12 5.26 -38.83 -38.71
N LEU A 13 5.35 -39.07 -37.39
CA LEU A 13 4.33 -38.63 -36.45
C LEU A 13 4.29 -37.10 -36.52
N LEU A 14 3.28 -36.59 -37.20
CA LEU A 14 2.85 -35.21 -37.07
C LEU A 14 2.44 -35.00 -35.63
N ALA A 15 3.39 -34.51 -34.79
CA ALA A 15 3.09 -33.87 -33.55
C ALA A 15 2.37 -32.54 -33.89
N ALA A 16 1.05 -32.62 -34.10
CA ALA A 16 0.23 -31.42 -34.05
C ALA A 16 0.50 -30.74 -32.70
N PRO A 17 0.85 -29.46 -32.68
CA PRO A 17 0.87 -28.74 -31.42
C PRO A 17 -0.55 -28.88 -30.87
N LEU A 18 -0.72 -29.48 -29.70
CA LEU A 18 -1.91 -29.34 -28.88
C LEU A 18 -2.12 -27.83 -28.72
N SER A 19 -2.92 -27.29 -29.62
CA SER A 19 -3.42 -25.93 -29.49
C SER A 19 -4.03 -25.90 -28.10
N ALA A 20 -3.36 -25.20 -27.20
CA ALA A 20 -3.90 -24.90 -25.89
C ALA A 20 -5.36 -24.52 -26.09
N LEU A 21 -6.27 -25.30 -25.52
CA LEU A 21 -7.68 -24.93 -25.40
C LEU A 21 -7.66 -23.56 -24.71
N GLY A 22 -7.75 -22.50 -25.51
CA GLY A 22 -7.85 -21.14 -24.98
C GLY A 22 -9.08 -21.13 -24.08
N GLU A 23 -8.98 -20.49 -22.93
CA GLU A 23 -10.18 -20.03 -22.24
C GLU A 23 -11.09 -19.45 -23.32
N PRO A 24 -12.40 -19.79 -23.31
CA PRO A 24 -13.33 -19.21 -24.29
C PRO A 24 -13.11 -17.71 -24.29
N ASP A 25 -12.89 -17.11 -25.48
CA ASP A 25 -12.49 -15.71 -25.67
C ASP A 25 -13.41 -14.82 -24.82
N TYR A 26 -13.00 -14.57 -23.57
CA TYR A 26 -13.74 -13.67 -22.71
C TYR A 26 -13.71 -12.27 -23.33
N GLN A 27 -14.87 -11.72 -23.59
CA GLN A 27 -15.03 -10.37 -24.11
C GLN A 27 -15.54 -9.45 -23.02
N THR A 28 -14.84 -8.35 -22.83
CA THR A 28 -15.29 -7.27 -21.93
C THR A 28 -16.65 -6.76 -22.39
N PRO A 29 -17.66 -6.70 -21.52
CA PRO A 29 -18.98 -6.21 -21.88
C PRO A 29 -18.96 -4.79 -22.43
N PRO A 30 -19.86 -4.41 -23.36
CA PRO A 30 -19.93 -3.06 -23.87
C PRO A 30 -20.09 -2.03 -22.73
N GLY A 31 -19.25 -0.98 -22.76
CA GLY A 31 -19.24 0.08 -21.75
C GLY A 31 -18.46 -0.24 -20.49
N TRP A 32 -17.97 -1.47 -20.33
CA TRP A 32 -17.06 -1.86 -19.25
C TRP A 32 -15.61 -1.55 -19.62
N ARG A 33 -14.76 -1.44 -18.59
CA ARG A 33 -13.33 -1.20 -18.76
C ARG A 33 -12.53 -2.27 -18.04
N THR A 34 -11.46 -2.72 -18.67
CA THR A 34 -10.51 -3.65 -18.05
C THR A 34 -9.48 -2.88 -17.23
N GLU A 35 -9.28 -3.28 -16.00
CA GLU A 35 -8.23 -2.77 -15.12
C GLU A 35 -7.35 -3.93 -14.64
N CYS A 36 -6.13 -3.64 -14.16
CA CYS A 36 -5.28 -4.66 -13.55
C CYS A 36 -4.79 -4.29 -12.15
N MET A 37 -4.65 -5.33 -11.33
CA MET A 37 -4.08 -5.22 -9.99
C MET A 37 -3.36 -6.52 -9.63
N GLY A 38 -2.18 -6.41 -9.03
CA GLY A 38 -1.37 -7.59 -8.77
C GLY A 38 -1.03 -8.31 -10.07
N ARG A 39 -1.37 -9.58 -10.15
CA ARG A 39 -1.12 -10.42 -11.33
C ARG A 39 -2.35 -10.72 -12.15
N VAL A 40 -3.44 -10.03 -11.88
CA VAL A 40 -4.71 -10.25 -12.58
C VAL A 40 -5.21 -8.99 -13.25
N GLN A 41 -6.05 -9.17 -14.24
CA GLN A 41 -6.90 -8.17 -14.82
C GLN A 41 -8.36 -8.52 -14.55
N PHE A 42 -9.21 -7.51 -14.46
CA PHE A 42 -10.64 -7.66 -14.20
C PHE A 42 -11.40 -6.49 -14.83
N ASP A 43 -12.67 -6.69 -15.09
CA ASP A 43 -13.49 -5.67 -15.69
C ASP A 43 -14.39 -4.98 -14.66
N VAL A 44 -14.59 -3.70 -14.85
CA VAL A 44 -15.45 -2.84 -14.04
C VAL A 44 -16.49 -2.13 -14.89
N PRO A 45 -17.73 -1.93 -14.37
CA PRO A 45 -18.84 -1.41 -15.19
C PRO A 45 -18.73 0.08 -15.51
N LYS A 46 -17.82 0.79 -14.86
CA LYS A 46 -17.61 2.24 -15.02
C LYS A 46 -16.16 2.60 -14.71
N GLU A 47 -15.83 3.86 -14.94
CA GLU A 47 -14.59 4.42 -14.43
C GLU A 47 -14.55 4.30 -12.90
N ILE A 48 -13.38 3.96 -12.38
CA ILE A 48 -13.15 3.82 -10.94
C ILE A 48 -12.15 4.84 -10.43
N ALA A 49 -12.30 5.22 -9.17
CA ALA A 49 -11.33 6.00 -8.41
C ALA A 49 -10.72 5.11 -7.35
N TRP A 50 -9.41 4.91 -7.38
CA TRP A 50 -8.68 4.13 -6.39
C TRP A 50 -8.59 4.89 -5.06
N HIS A 51 -8.74 4.18 -3.94
CA HIS A 51 -8.44 4.69 -2.60
C HIS A 51 -6.94 4.63 -2.36
N LEU A 52 -6.27 5.69 -2.71
CA LEU A 52 -4.83 5.81 -2.57
C LEU A 52 -4.44 6.32 -1.17
N ALA A 53 -3.17 6.16 -0.80
CA ALA A 53 -2.66 6.63 0.47
C ALA A 53 -2.72 8.18 0.53
N GLY A 54 -3.76 8.72 1.18
CA GLY A 54 -4.07 10.16 1.12
C GLY A 54 -3.49 11.01 2.24
N GLY A 55 -3.41 10.49 3.45
CA GLY A 55 -3.17 11.32 4.63
C GLY A 55 -1.75 11.85 4.79
N TYR A 56 -0.75 11.10 4.36
CA TYR A 56 0.67 11.45 4.52
C TYR A 56 1.12 12.57 3.57
N TRP A 57 0.45 12.71 2.41
CA TRP A 57 0.86 13.58 1.33
C TRP A 57 0.15 14.95 1.32
N GLN A 58 -0.91 15.11 2.10
CA GLN A 58 -1.79 16.27 2.01
C GLN A 58 -1.47 17.40 3.00
N LYS A 59 -0.70 17.14 4.06
CA LYS A 59 -0.31 18.17 5.03
C LYS A 59 1.18 18.07 5.35
N PRO A 60 1.99 19.00 4.84
CA PRO A 60 3.37 19.12 5.27
C PRO A 60 3.53 19.79 6.64
N ASP A 61 2.44 20.19 7.28
CA ASP A 61 2.46 20.80 8.61
C ASP A 61 2.63 19.70 9.67
N PHE A 62 3.83 19.52 10.11
CA PHE A 62 4.50 18.89 11.24
C PHE A 62 3.69 18.07 12.28
N GLU A 63 2.40 17.93 12.17
CA GLU A 63 1.69 16.92 12.92
C GLU A 63 1.82 15.58 12.16
N PRO A 64 2.24 14.50 12.85
CA PRO A 64 2.11 13.15 12.31
C PRO A 64 0.62 12.87 12.14
N VAL A 65 0.06 13.31 11.02
CA VAL A 65 -1.30 12.93 10.63
C VAL A 65 -1.24 11.43 10.49
N ARG A 66 -1.79 10.72 11.48
CA ARG A 66 -2.06 9.28 11.31
C ARG A 66 -2.76 9.16 9.98
N PRO A 67 -2.22 8.35 9.03
CA PRO A 67 -2.84 8.21 7.73
C PRO A 67 -4.29 7.81 7.99
N THR A 68 -5.21 8.71 7.68
CA THR A 68 -6.63 8.35 7.58
C THR A 68 -6.70 7.43 6.38
N ILE A 69 -6.55 6.14 6.65
CA ILE A 69 -6.79 5.11 5.66
C ILE A 69 -8.24 5.31 5.26
N ALA A 70 -8.48 5.75 4.03
CA ALA A 70 -9.83 5.84 3.50
C ALA A 70 -10.53 4.48 3.72
N PRO A 71 -11.84 4.44 3.97
CA PRO A 71 -12.57 3.19 4.11
C PRO A 71 -12.18 2.25 2.96
N GLY A 72 -11.62 1.07 3.27
CA GLY A 72 -11.06 0.15 2.28
C GLY A 72 -9.53 0.10 2.20
N GLY A 73 -8.83 1.12 2.66
CA GLY A 73 -7.37 1.14 2.83
C GLY A 73 -6.55 0.88 1.56
N GLN A 74 -5.24 1.10 1.68
CA GLN A 74 -4.27 0.65 0.71
C GLN A 74 -3.20 -0.16 1.43
N GLN A 75 -3.08 -1.44 1.09
CA GLN A 75 -1.99 -2.29 1.52
C GLN A 75 -1.51 -3.10 0.32
N ILE A 76 -0.30 -2.83 -0.13
CA ILE A 76 0.33 -3.54 -1.23
C ILE A 76 1.67 -4.05 -0.73
N MET A 77 1.78 -5.36 -0.58
CA MET A 77 2.98 -6.06 -0.14
C MET A 77 3.52 -6.89 -1.29
N TYR A 78 4.84 -6.86 -1.52
CA TYR A 78 5.43 -7.49 -2.69
C TYR A 78 6.84 -8.00 -2.44
N GLY A 79 7.23 -9.04 -3.18
CA GLY A 79 8.56 -9.63 -3.16
C GLY A 79 8.79 -10.56 -1.98
N GLU A 80 9.82 -11.39 -2.06
CA GLU A 80 10.23 -12.28 -0.97
C GLU A 80 11.05 -11.53 0.07
N GLY A 81 10.74 -11.75 1.34
CA GLY A 81 11.48 -11.17 2.46
C GLY A 81 12.98 -11.47 2.42
N VAL A 82 13.74 -10.67 3.14
CA VAL A 82 15.20 -10.81 3.22
C VAL A 82 15.61 -11.88 4.24
N THR A 83 14.72 -12.12 5.21
CA THR A 83 14.88 -13.17 6.22
C THR A 83 13.74 -14.20 6.13
N PRO A 84 13.89 -15.41 6.65
CA PRO A 84 12.83 -16.43 6.64
C PRO A 84 11.56 -16.01 7.39
N GLU A 85 11.68 -15.12 8.38
CA GLU A 85 10.57 -14.62 9.18
C GLU A 85 9.73 -13.57 8.44
N GLN A 86 10.29 -12.99 7.39
CA GLN A 86 9.62 -11.97 6.58
C GLN A 86 8.93 -12.58 5.38
N THR A 87 7.62 -12.41 5.28
CA THR A 87 6.87 -12.86 4.12
C THR A 87 7.13 -11.99 2.89
N TYR A 88 7.27 -10.69 3.07
CA TYR A 88 7.36 -9.72 1.96
C TYR A 88 8.59 -8.81 2.08
N LEU A 89 9.18 -8.48 0.94
CA LEU A 89 10.32 -7.56 0.85
C LEU A 89 9.89 -6.11 1.08
N VAL A 90 8.79 -5.67 0.46
CA VAL A 90 8.44 -4.26 0.36
C VAL A 90 6.95 -4.02 0.52
N LYS A 91 6.61 -2.95 1.24
CA LYS A 91 5.30 -2.31 1.22
C LYS A 91 5.33 -1.16 0.20
N ILE A 92 4.32 -1.09 -0.65
CA ILE A 92 4.22 -0.07 -1.69
C ILE A 92 3.00 0.81 -1.43
N GLU A 93 3.19 2.12 -1.49
CA GLU A 93 2.15 3.12 -1.37
C GLU A 93 2.17 4.05 -2.58
N VAL A 94 0.99 4.41 -3.08
CA VAL A 94 0.82 5.30 -4.22
C VAL A 94 -0.01 6.49 -3.78
N SER A 95 0.48 7.71 -4.04
CA SER A 95 -0.26 8.93 -3.71
C SER A 95 -1.39 9.22 -4.71
N PRO A 96 -2.41 10.00 -4.33
CA PRO A 96 -3.20 10.76 -5.29
C PRO A 96 -2.32 11.61 -6.20
N VAL A 97 -2.91 12.23 -7.23
CA VAL A 97 -2.25 13.30 -7.97
C VAL A 97 -1.88 14.40 -6.97
N THR A 98 -0.62 14.83 -6.98
CA THR A 98 -0.09 15.83 -6.06
C THR A 98 0.89 16.76 -6.78
N ASP A 99 1.25 17.86 -6.14
CA ASP A 99 2.20 18.81 -6.69
C ASP A 99 3.65 18.35 -6.47
N ARG A 100 4.52 18.72 -7.38
CA ARG A 100 5.98 18.50 -7.26
C ARG A 100 6.54 19.02 -5.94
N ASN A 101 6.03 20.15 -5.45
CA ASN A 101 6.45 20.74 -4.19
C ASN A 101 6.29 19.81 -2.99
N VAL A 102 5.29 18.91 -3.01
CA VAL A 102 5.10 17.91 -1.95
C VAL A 102 6.25 16.91 -1.95
N PHE A 103 6.65 16.44 -3.13
CA PHE A 103 7.81 15.53 -3.26
C PHE A 103 9.11 16.19 -2.83
N ASP A 104 9.35 17.42 -3.27
CA ASP A 104 10.55 18.19 -2.91
C ASP A 104 10.61 18.43 -1.40
N ARG A 105 9.48 18.70 -0.75
CA ARG A 105 9.38 18.82 0.71
C ARG A 105 9.68 17.53 1.43
N LEU A 106 9.17 16.39 0.93
CA LEU A 106 9.51 15.08 1.50
C LEU A 106 11.01 14.80 1.40
N GLN A 107 11.63 15.14 0.26
CA GLN A 107 13.07 15.01 0.11
C GLN A 107 13.85 15.86 1.11
N LEU A 108 13.36 17.05 1.45
CA LEU A 108 13.97 17.88 2.48
C LEU A 108 13.79 17.30 3.89
N ILE A 109 12.61 16.78 4.22
CA ILE A 109 12.31 16.16 5.52
C ILE A 109 13.11 14.87 5.75
N HIS A 110 13.20 14.02 4.73
CA HIS A 110 13.90 12.73 4.77
C HIS A 110 15.37 12.83 4.30
N GLY A 111 15.83 14.03 3.96
CA GLY A 111 17.17 14.31 3.53
C GLY A 111 18.21 14.21 4.65
N PRO A 112 19.44 14.70 4.40
CA PRO A 112 20.54 14.60 5.36
C PRO A 112 20.34 15.39 6.65
N ASP A 113 19.22 16.07 6.81
CA ASP A 113 18.94 17.03 7.86
C ASP A 113 18.63 16.41 9.24
N ARG A 114 18.44 15.14 9.34
CA ARG A 114 18.40 14.26 10.52
C ARG A 114 17.68 14.76 11.80
N GLY A 115 16.97 15.89 11.78
CA GLY A 115 16.28 16.43 12.97
C GLY A 115 15.27 15.46 13.58
N SER A 116 14.59 14.65 12.76
CA SER A 116 13.65 13.61 13.24
C SER A 116 14.35 12.50 14.03
N ALA A 117 15.57 12.12 13.65
CA ALA A 117 16.37 11.13 14.36
C ALA A 117 16.82 11.65 15.72
N GLN A 118 17.26 12.90 15.79
CA GLN A 118 17.63 13.57 17.04
C GLN A 118 16.44 13.75 17.98
N THR A 119 15.26 14.11 17.46
CA THR A 119 14.01 14.14 18.22
C THR A 119 13.68 12.77 18.82
N ARG A 120 13.89 11.68 18.08
CA ARG A 120 13.71 10.30 18.60
C ARG A 120 14.61 10.03 19.81
N VAL A 121 15.90 10.42 19.72
CA VAL A 121 16.87 10.21 20.82
C VAL A 121 16.44 10.97 22.08
N VAL A 122 16.07 12.26 21.92
CA VAL A 122 15.59 13.07 23.06
C VAL A 122 14.28 12.50 23.61
N ARG A 123 13.38 12.03 22.76
CA ARG A 123 12.11 11.42 23.19
C ARG A 123 12.33 10.16 24.03
N ALA A 124 13.26 9.31 23.63
CA ALA A 124 13.62 8.13 24.45
C ALA A 124 14.12 8.51 25.85
N GLN A 125 14.82 9.65 26.00
CA GLN A 125 15.23 10.18 27.30
C GLN A 125 14.02 10.68 28.11
N ILE A 126 13.06 11.35 27.46
CA ILE A 126 11.81 11.80 28.07
C ILE A 126 11.01 10.61 28.60
N ASP A 127 10.85 9.56 27.78
CA ASP A 127 10.10 8.35 28.17
C ASP A 127 10.75 7.68 29.41
N ALA A 128 12.09 7.63 29.46
CA ALA A 128 12.82 7.10 30.60
C ALA A 128 12.65 7.95 31.87
N LEU A 129 12.63 9.28 31.73
CA LEU A 129 12.33 10.18 32.84
C LEU A 129 10.88 10.07 33.32
N GLN A 130 9.93 9.96 32.39
CA GLN A 130 8.52 9.78 32.74
C GLN A 130 8.29 8.51 33.54
N ALA A 131 8.93 7.40 33.20
CA ALA A 131 8.88 6.17 33.98
C ALA A 131 9.41 6.35 35.41
N GLN A 132 10.49 7.13 35.59
CA GLN A 132 11.03 7.44 36.93
C GLN A 132 10.09 8.35 37.72
N ILE A 133 9.47 9.34 37.08
CA ILE A 133 8.46 10.23 37.67
C ILE A 133 7.27 9.40 38.17
N ASP A 134 6.78 8.48 37.35
CA ASP A 134 5.63 7.64 37.68
C ASP A 134 5.93 6.68 38.85
N ALA A 135 7.13 6.12 38.89
CA ALA A 135 7.58 5.31 40.03
C ALA A 135 7.63 6.12 41.34
N LYS A 136 8.26 7.31 41.33
CA LYS A 136 8.32 8.18 42.52
C LYS A 136 6.94 8.67 42.98
N LYS A 137 6.02 8.95 42.04
CA LYS A 137 4.62 9.27 42.37
C LYS A 137 3.91 8.11 43.07
N ALA A 138 4.16 6.89 42.63
CA ALA A 138 3.57 5.69 43.23
C ALA A 138 4.06 5.48 44.68
N ASP A 139 5.31 5.87 44.96
CA ASP A 139 5.93 5.75 46.25
C ASP A 139 5.79 7.01 47.15
N ASP A 140 5.01 8.01 46.73
CA ASP A 140 4.81 9.32 47.37
C ASP A 140 6.12 10.09 47.61
N GLU A 141 7.11 9.90 46.73
CA GLU A 141 8.41 10.57 46.81
C GLU A 141 8.44 11.89 46.04
N ASP A 142 9.38 12.80 46.39
CA ASP A 142 9.60 14.04 45.62
C ASP A 142 10.21 13.74 44.24
N TYR A 143 9.55 14.24 43.20
CA TYR A 143 9.97 14.11 41.77
C TYR A 143 10.18 15.46 41.10
N SER A 144 10.25 16.57 41.84
CA SER A 144 10.34 17.93 41.31
C SER A 144 11.54 18.12 40.37
N ALA A 145 12.71 17.58 40.73
CA ALA A 145 13.91 17.66 39.92
C ALA A 145 13.78 16.90 38.58
N LEU A 146 13.07 15.77 38.57
CA LEU A 146 12.81 15.01 37.35
C LEU A 146 11.84 15.74 36.41
N LEU A 147 10.86 16.45 36.97
CA LEU A 147 9.96 17.31 36.18
C LEU A 147 10.70 18.46 35.52
N GLU A 148 11.68 19.05 36.16
CA GLU A 148 12.49 20.11 35.59
C GLU A 148 13.36 19.56 34.42
N GLN A 149 13.97 18.39 34.62
CA GLN A 149 14.71 17.72 33.53
C GLN A 149 13.81 17.36 32.35
N HIS A 150 12.61 16.86 32.63
CA HIS A 150 11.62 16.54 31.57
C HIS A 150 11.28 17.78 30.75
N ARG A 151 11.00 18.91 31.40
CA ARG A 151 10.72 20.19 30.69
C ARG A 151 11.90 20.63 29.84
N ALA A 152 13.13 20.54 30.35
CA ALA A 152 14.32 20.92 29.58
C ALA A 152 14.50 20.06 28.31
N LEU A 153 14.12 18.77 28.34
CA LEU A 153 14.13 17.89 27.16
C LEU A 153 12.98 18.23 26.20
N ASP A 154 11.78 18.59 26.68
CA ASP A 154 10.68 19.07 25.85
C ASP A 154 11.06 20.36 25.11
N ASP A 155 11.73 21.30 25.79
CA ASP A 155 12.26 22.51 25.19
C ASP A 155 13.30 22.18 24.11
N THR A 156 14.12 21.14 24.36
CA THR A 156 15.10 20.65 23.37
C THR A 156 14.40 20.11 22.13
N ILE A 157 13.34 19.28 22.29
CA ILE A 157 12.54 18.80 21.13
C ILE A 157 11.93 19.97 20.36
N THR A 158 11.38 20.96 21.07
CA THR A 158 10.82 22.16 20.46
C THR A 158 11.87 22.90 19.63
N ARG A 159 13.10 23.03 20.17
CA ARG A 159 14.21 23.67 19.46
C ARG A 159 14.69 22.85 18.25
N ILE A 160 14.80 21.53 18.35
CA ILE A 160 15.13 20.63 17.26
C ILE A 160 14.12 20.81 16.11
N ASN A 161 12.82 20.76 16.43
CA ASN A 161 11.77 20.92 15.43
C ASN A 161 11.81 22.29 14.78
N TRP A 162 12.06 23.34 15.55
CA TRP A 162 12.15 24.71 15.02
C TRP A 162 13.35 24.83 14.07
N VAL A 163 14.54 24.39 14.45
CA VAL A 163 15.75 24.45 13.60
C VAL A 163 15.56 23.61 12.33
N SER A 164 14.94 22.43 12.44
CA SER A 164 14.63 21.60 11.27
C SER A 164 13.67 22.33 10.31
N THR A 165 12.70 23.06 10.85
CA THR A 165 11.79 23.89 10.05
C THR A 165 12.54 25.04 9.35
N GLU A 166 13.41 25.73 10.07
CA GLU A 166 14.21 26.84 9.49
C GLU A 166 15.17 26.32 8.40
N LEU A 167 15.84 25.20 8.64
CA LEU A 167 16.68 24.56 7.63
C LEU A 167 15.87 24.18 6.38
N PHE A 168 14.66 23.69 6.57
CA PHE A 168 13.73 23.41 5.48
C PHE A 168 13.41 24.67 4.67
N VAL A 169 13.00 25.74 5.34
CA VAL A 169 12.65 27.03 4.70
C VAL A 169 13.85 27.62 3.96
N LEU A 170 15.03 27.61 4.60
CA LEU A 170 16.27 28.12 4.00
C LEU A 170 16.69 27.32 2.77
N ASN A 171 16.59 25.98 2.82
CA ASN A 171 16.90 25.13 1.66
C ASN A 171 15.94 25.44 0.48
N ASP A 172 14.65 25.64 0.75
CA ASP A 172 13.67 26.01 -0.28
C ASP A 172 13.97 27.38 -0.88
N MET A 173 14.26 28.39 -0.03
CA MET A 173 14.63 29.73 -0.47
C MET A 173 15.95 29.73 -1.27
N ILE A 174 16.98 29.00 -0.85
CA ILE A 174 18.25 28.88 -1.57
C ILE A 174 18.00 28.29 -2.96
N ARG A 175 17.20 27.23 -3.05
CA ARG A 175 16.81 26.62 -4.32
C ARG A 175 16.09 27.62 -5.24
N GLU A 176 15.08 28.33 -4.74
CA GLU A 176 14.33 29.32 -5.51
C GLU A 176 15.22 30.47 -5.98
N PHE A 177 16.06 31.02 -5.07
CA PHE A 177 16.94 32.12 -5.39
C PHE A 177 18.01 31.72 -6.41
N SER A 178 18.58 30.52 -6.26
CA SER A 178 19.53 29.97 -7.24
C SER A 178 18.88 29.80 -8.62
N ALA A 179 17.67 29.26 -8.68
CA ALA A 179 16.94 29.07 -9.94
C ALA A 179 16.60 30.40 -10.64
N THR A 180 16.42 31.49 -9.87
CA THR A 180 16.11 32.83 -10.38
C THR A 180 17.33 33.75 -10.49
N GLY A 181 18.56 33.23 -10.23
CA GLY A 181 19.80 34.02 -10.27
C GLY A 181 19.95 35.06 -9.16
N ARG A 182 19.16 34.96 -8.09
CA ARG A 182 19.27 35.82 -6.92
C ARG A 182 20.40 35.37 -5.99
N PRO A 183 21.07 36.30 -5.26
CA PRO A 183 22.17 35.95 -4.38
C PRO A 183 21.69 35.09 -3.18
N THR A 184 22.41 34.00 -2.89
CA THR A 184 22.10 33.04 -1.82
C THR A 184 23.03 33.13 -0.60
N VAL A 185 24.12 33.90 -0.68
CA VAL A 185 25.21 33.92 0.32
C VAL A 185 24.70 34.10 1.76
N LYS A 186 23.73 35.00 2.00
CA LYS A 186 23.19 35.20 3.34
C LYS A 186 22.38 34.01 3.83
N LEU A 187 21.56 33.41 2.97
CA LEU A 187 20.77 32.24 3.29
C LEU A 187 21.67 31.02 3.58
N GLU A 188 22.72 30.86 2.81
CA GLU A 188 23.73 29.80 3.01
C GLU A 188 24.49 29.98 4.33
N ALA A 189 24.84 31.21 4.71
CA ALA A 189 25.48 31.49 5.99
C ALA A 189 24.54 31.19 7.18
N GLU A 190 23.27 31.57 7.08
CA GLU A 190 22.26 31.28 8.10
C GLU A 190 22.01 29.76 8.21
N ARG A 191 21.87 29.08 7.07
CA ARG A 191 21.78 27.62 7.02
C ARG A 191 22.97 26.94 7.70
N ALA A 192 24.19 27.41 7.46
CA ALA A 192 25.40 26.89 8.07
C ALA A 192 25.37 27.02 9.61
N ALA A 193 24.87 28.14 10.14
CA ALA A 193 24.72 28.33 11.58
C ALA A 193 23.75 27.32 12.20
N TYR A 194 22.62 27.05 11.57
CA TYR A 194 21.66 26.03 12.06
C TYR A 194 22.20 24.60 11.94
N LEU A 195 22.97 24.28 10.90
CA LEU A 195 23.64 22.98 10.81
C LEU A 195 24.69 22.80 11.90
N GLU A 196 25.42 23.85 12.26
CA GLU A 196 26.37 23.83 13.38
C GLU A 196 25.65 23.64 14.73
N GLU A 197 24.47 24.23 14.91
CA GLU A 197 23.64 23.98 16.08
C GLU A 197 23.14 22.54 16.13
N GLN A 198 22.61 22.05 15.01
CA GLN A 198 22.13 20.68 14.87
C GLN A 198 23.20 19.64 15.22
N ALA A 199 24.44 19.90 14.83
CA ALA A 199 25.56 18.99 15.12
C ALA A 199 25.88 18.83 16.61
N LYS A 200 25.37 19.72 17.47
CA LYS A 200 25.57 19.67 18.94
C LYS A 200 24.52 18.81 19.67
N TRP A 201 23.47 18.39 19.00
CA TRP A 201 22.40 17.64 19.64
C TRP A 201 22.75 16.15 19.81
N PRO A 202 22.11 15.49 20.78
CA PRO A 202 22.46 14.11 21.10
C PRO A 202 22.17 13.17 19.92
N THR A 203 23.05 12.21 19.74
CA THR A 203 22.94 11.12 18.78
C THR A 203 23.03 9.79 19.48
N ASP A 204 22.58 8.73 18.85
CA ASP A 204 22.70 7.35 19.30
C ASP A 204 23.38 6.46 18.24
N ALA A 205 23.63 5.21 18.59
CA ALA A 205 24.23 4.26 17.66
C ALA A 205 23.36 3.99 16.42
N LEU A 206 22.03 4.15 16.54
CA LEU A 206 21.12 4.04 15.41
C LEU A 206 21.23 5.26 14.50
N PHE A 207 21.32 6.46 15.08
CA PHE A 207 21.53 7.70 14.33
C PHE A 207 22.80 7.62 13.45
N GLU A 208 23.89 7.08 13.98
CA GLU A 208 25.14 6.91 13.24
C GLU A 208 25.03 5.93 12.06
N GLN A 209 24.02 5.06 12.07
CA GLN A 209 23.75 4.09 11.01
C GLN A 209 22.75 4.59 9.98
N GLU A 210 22.03 5.68 10.26
CA GLU A 210 21.10 6.28 9.29
C GLU A 210 21.85 6.84 8.09
N ARG A 211 21.30 6.64 6.91
CA ARG A 211 21.89 7.09 5.65
C ARG A 211 20.85 7.67 4.73
N PHE A 212 21.17 8.80 4.15
CA PHE A 212 20.50 9.23 2.92
C PHE A 212 21.17 8.54 1.74
N LEU A 213 20.40 7.97 0.83
CA LEU A 213 20.87 7.16 -0.27
C LEU A 213 20.59 7.84 -1.60
N ASP A 214 21.63 8.13 -2.35
CA ASP A 214 21.48 8.44 -3.77
C ASP A 214 21.42 7.13 -4.57
N LEU A 215 20.26 6.84 -5.13
CA LEU A 215 20.05 5.64 -5.93
C LEU A 215 20.48 5.82 -7.39
N GLY A 216 20.89 7.01 -7.83
CA GLY A 216 21.19 7.31 -9.22
C GLY A 216 19.97 7.22 -10.15
N ILE A 217 18.76 7.22 -9.61
CA ILE A 217 17.50 7.18 -10.34
C ILE A 217 16.90 8.58 -10.32
N ALA A 218 16.63 9.17 -11.49
CA ALA A 218 16.08 10.51 -11.60
C ALA A 218 14.78 10.65 -10.77
N ASP A 219 14.58 11.82 -10.16
CA ASP A 219 13.41 12.12 -9.33
C ASP A 219 13.11 11.06 -8.28
N THR A 220 14.18 10.63 -7.60
CA THR A 220 14.11 9.60 -6.56
C THR A 220 15.04 10.00 -5.42
N PHE A 221 14.59 9.79 -4.19
CA PHE A 221 15.44 9.79 -3.01
C PHE A 221 15.12 8.60 -2.12
N ALA A 222 16.07 8.21 -1.31
CA ALA A 222 15.88 7.14 -0.34
C ALA A 222 16.62 7.45 0.96
N ASP A 223 16.10 6.89 2.02
CA ASP A 223 16.72 6.90 3.34
C ASP A 223 16.79 5.48 3.90
N TRP A 224 17.77 5.28 4.74
CA TRP A 224 17.98 4.05 5.49
C TRP A 224 17.99 4.34 6.98
N VAL A 225 17.19 3.59 7.70
CA VAL A 225 17.32 3.40 9.15
C VAL A 225 17.55 1.91 9.41
N PRO A 226 18.22 1.51 10.51
CA PRO A 226 18.46 0.10 10.79
C PRO A 226 17.17 -0.74 10.71
N GLY A 227 17.16 -1.70 9.80
CA GLY A 227 16.02 -2.58 9.55
C GLY A 227 15.01 -2.08 8.50
N GLU A 228 15.15 -0.87 7.96
CA GLU A 228 14.22 -0.34 6.95
C GLU A 228 14.91 0.60 5.96
N MET A 229 14.63 0.41 4.68
CA MET A 229 14.97 1.35 3.62
C MET A 229 13.68 1.89 3.01
N THR A 230 13.53 3.21 2.96
CA THR A 230 12.39 3.85 2.29
C THR A 230 12.87 4.58 1.05
N ALA A 231 12.23 4.34 -0.10
CA ALA A 231 12.48 5.06 -1.34
C ALA A 231 11.21 5.77 -1.82
N HIS A 232 11.38 7.01 -2.27
CA HIS A 232 10.31 7.83 -2.82
C HIS A 232 10.63 8.17 -4.28
N LEU A 233 9.69 7.92 -5.18
CA LEU A 233 9.82 8.21 -6.61
C LEU A 233 8.72 9.18 -7.02
N TRP A 234 9.10 10.25 -7.71
CA TRP A 234 8.16 11.16 -8.36
C TRP A 234 7.96 10.74 -9.81
N ARG A 235 6.75 10.33 -10.19
CA ARG A 235 6.40 9.94 -11.56
C ARG A 235 4.95 10.34 -11.88
N ASN A 236 4.71 10.94 -13.02
CA ASN A 236 3.36 11.27 -13.51
C ASN A 236 2.50 11.98 -12.45
N GLN A 237 3.04 13.02 -11.79
CA GLN A 237 2.38 13.79 -10.73
C GLN A 237 1.93 12.93 -9.53
N ARG A 238 2.62 11.83 -9.26
CA ARG A 238 2.37 10.96 -8.11
C ARG A 238 3.67 10.61 -7.42
N ILE A 239 3.54 10.32 -6.14
CA ILE A 239 4.63 9.81 -5.32
C ILE A 239 4.38 8.32 -5.11
N TYR A 240 5.38 7.51 -5.44
CA TYR A 240 5.42 6.10 -5.14
C TYR A 240 6.41 5.90 -3.99
N ARG A 241 5.92 5.41 -2.86
CA ARG A 241 6.73 5.11 -1.69
C ARG A 241 6.92 3.61 -1.58
N PHE A 242 8.17 3.18 -1.53
CA PHE A 242 8.58 1.79 -1.37
C PHE A 242 9.28 1.66 -0.02
N VAL A 243 8.67 0.93 0.91
CA VAL A 243 9.21 0.68 2.26
C VAL A 243 9.74 -0.75 2.29
N PHE A 244 11.05 -0.89 2.17
CA PHE A 244 11.74 -2.18 2.21
C PHE A 244 12.05 -2.54 3.66
N HIS A 245 11.25 -3.44 4.21
CA HIS A 245 11.47 -3.94 5.57
C HIS A 245 12.57 -5.00 5.55
N ALA A 246 13.68 -4.69 6.18
CA ALA A 246 14.77 -5.63 6.35
C ALA A 246 14.56 -6.54 7.56
N GLY A 247 13.83 -6.05 8.59
CA GLY A 247 13.64 -6.77 9.83
C GLY A 247 14.92 -7.01 10.61
N SER A 248 14.89 -8.01 11.47
CA SER A 248 16.06 -8.48 12.23
C SER A 248 16.32 -9.94 11.91
N ASP A 249 17.57 -10.38 12.07
CA ASP A 249 17.90 -11.80 12.00
C ASP A 249 17.38 -12.57 13.24
N ALA A 250 17.62 -13.89 13.29
CA ALA A 250 17.20 -14.75 14.39
C ALA A 250 17.80 -14.35 15.75
N ALA A 251 18.88 -13.55 15.78
CA ALA A 251 19.47 -13.01 17.00
C ALA A 251 18.90 -11.62 17.37
N GLY A 252 17.93 -11.11 16.64
CA GLY A 252 17.34 -9.78 16.85
C GLY A 252 18.19 -8.63 16.30
N VAL A 253 19.28 -8.94 15.57
CA VAL A 253 20.14 -7.92 14.98
C VAL A 253 19.51 -7.40 13.69
N PRO A 254 19.33 -6.07 13.51
CA PRO A 254 18.79 -5.51 12.28
C PRO A 254 19.58 -5.97 11.05
N VAL A 255 18.88 -6.38 10.01
CA VAL A 255 19.52 -6.75 8.73
C VAL A 255 20.19 -5.53 8.13
N SER A 256 21.39 -5.68 7.62
CA SER A 256 22.18 -4.57 7.10
C SER A 256 21.69 -4.06 5.74
N LEU A 257 22.03 -2.81 5.44
CA LEU A 257 21.71 -2.15 4.17
C LEU A 257 22.22 -2.94 2.96
N GLU A 258 23.42 -3.51 3.04
CA GLU A 258 24.06 -4.24 1.94
C GLU A 258 23.24 -5.45 1.46
N ARG A 259 22.38 -6.00 2.31
CA ARG A 259 21.48 -7.11 1.94
C ARG A 259 20.20 -6.63 1.27
N VAL A 260 19.72 -5.43 1.60
CA VAL A 260 18.44 -4.87 1.14
C VAL A 260 18.61 -4.05 -0.13
N GLU A 261 19.63 -3.19 -0.17
CA GLU A 261 19.82 -2.20 -1.24
C GLU A 261 19.89 -2.82 -2.65
N PRO A 262 20.63 -3.91 -2.91
CA PRO A 262 20.67 -4.49 -4.26
C PRO A 262 19.29 -4.95 -4.75
N ARG A 263 18.49 -5.55 -3.86
CA ARG A 263 17.13 -6.00 -4.19
C ARG A 263 16.20 -4.81 -4.42
N ALA A 264 16.33 -3.77 -3.59
CA ALA A 264 15.57 -2.54 -3.75
C ALA A 264 15.89 -1.86 -5.09
N ARG A 265 17.17 -1.71 -5.44
CA ARG A 265 17.59 -1.14 -6.73
C ARG A 265 17.06 -1.95 -7.91
N ALA A 266 17.11 -3.27 -7.85
CA ALA A 266 16.59 -4.13 -8.92
C ALA A 266 15.06 -3.95 -9.09
N LEU A 267 14.31 -3.88 -7.99
CA LEU A 267 12.88 -3.66 -8.02
C LEU A 267 12.53 -2.27 -8.57
N LEU A 268 13.20 -1.22 -8.09
CA LEU A 268 12.98 0.14 -8.54
C LEU A 268 13.35 0.33 -10.03
N ALA A 269 14.36 -0.37 -10.52
CA ALA A 269 14.72 -0.38 -11.95
C ALA A 269 13.68 -1.11 -12.82
N ALA A 270 12.98 -2.10 -12.27
CA ALA A 270 11.91 -2.82 -12.95
C ALA A 270 10.55 -2.10 -12.90
N PHE A 271 10.44 -1.05 -12.07
CA PHE A 271 9.22 -0.27 -11.93
C PHE A 271 9.07 0.73 -13.09
N ARG A 272 7.84 0.84 -13.62
CA ARG A 272 7.42 1.89 -14.54
C ARG A 272 6.01 2.37 -14.19
N THR A 273 5.68 3.58 -14.60
CA THR A 273 4.30 4.08 -14.55
C THR A 273 3.46 3.47 -15.67
N ARG A 274 2.16 3.44 -15.47
CA ARG A 274 1.14 3.14 -16.46
C ARG A 274 -0.06 4.07 -16.30
N GLU A 275 -0.82 4.24 -17.35
CA GLU A 275 -2.12 4.89 -17.24
C GLU A 275 -3.16 3.95 -16.63
N GLN A 276 -4.21 4.51 -16.07
CA GLN A 276 -5.35 3.71 -15.61
C GLN A 276 -5.98 3.00 -16.82
N TYR A 277 -6.35 1.73 -16.66
CA TYR A 277 -6.84 0.83 -17.72
C TYR A 277 -5.80 0.46 -18.79
N GLU A 278 -4.57 0.89 -18.71
CA GLU A 278 -3.48 0.32 -19.49
C GLU A 278 -3.13 -1.08 -18.97
N ILE A 279 -3.32 -2.11 -19.80
CA ILE A 279 -2.97 -3.49 -19.45
C ILE A 279 -1.58 -3.82 -20.00
N PRO A 280 -0.57 -4.01 -19.12
CA PRO A 280 0.77 -4.39 -19.57
C PRO A 280 0.76 -5.72 -20.32
N GLN A 281 1.50 -5.78 -21.42
CA GLN A 281 1.60 -6.98 -22.24
C GLN A 281 2.70 -7.95 -21.80
N GLN A 282 3.55 -7.51 -20.90
CA GLN A 282 4.62 -8.32 -20.32
C GLN A 282 4.21 -8.87 -18.95
N ARG A 283 4.90 -9.94 -18.53
CA ARG A 283 4.71 -10.52 -17.20
C ARG A 283 5.14 -9.54 -16.12
N GLY A 284 4.41 -9.50 -15.02
CA GLY A 284 4.74 -8.63 -13.89
C GLY A 284 3.60 -8.44 -12.91
N PHE A 285 3.66 -7.32 -12.20
CA PHE A 285 2.80 -6.99 -11.09
C PHE A 285 2.23 -5.57 -11.24
N CYS A 286 0.90 -5.46 -11.34
CA CYS A 286 0.19 -4.19 -11.46
C CYS A 286 0.00 -3.51 -10.10
N LEU A 287 0.20 -2.20 -10.10
CA LEU A 287 -0.14 -1.26 -9.02
C LEU A 287 -1.14 -0.23 -9.57
N PRO A 288 -1.86 0.52 -8.74
CA PRO A 288 -2.51 1.72 -9.20
C PRO A 288 -1.50 2.63 -9.91
N PHE A 289 -1.74 2.91 -11.18
CA PHE A 289 -0.89 3.78 -12.03
C PHE A 289 0.58 3.33 -12.15
N GLY A 290 0.90 2.09 -11.80
CA GLY A 290 2.26 1.56 -11.84
C GLY A 290 2.32 0.08 -12.22
N PHE A 291 3.51 -0.36 -12.61
CA PHE A 291 3.78 -1.74 -12.98
C PHE A 291 5.23 -2.11 -12.64
N ILE A 292 5.43 -3.29 -12.10
CA ILE A 292 6.75 -3.89 -11.86
C ILE A 292 6.88 -5.08 -12.78
N ALA A 293 7.87 -5.04 -13.69
CA ALA A 293 8.18 -6.16 -14.55
C ALA A 293 8.89 -7.25 -13.74
N ASP A 294 8.41 -8.49 -13.80
CA ASP A 294 9.00 -9.64 -13.11
C ASP A 294 8.70 -10.96 -13.82
N ASP A 295 9.25 -12.07 -13.30
CA ASP A 295 9.07 -13.42 -13.82
C ASP A 295 7.80 -14.12 -13.31
N GLY A 296 7.02 -13.49 -12.44
CA GLY A 296 5.82 -14.05 -11.83
C GLY A 296 6.06 -14.82 -10.52
N ALA A 297 7.31 -15.01 -10.11
CA ALA A 297 7.65 -15.77 -8.90
C ALA A 297 7.41 -15.01 -7.57
N PRO A 298 7.66 -13.68 -7.46
CA PRO A 298 7.58 -12.99 -6.19
C PRO A 298 6.18 -13.06 -5.55
N HIS A 299 6.17 -13.28 -4.24
CA HIS A 299 4.96 -13.28 -3.43
C HIS A 299 4.32 -11.89 -3.39
N HIS A 300 3.01 -11.84 -3.17
CA HIS A 300 2.30 -10.57 -2.98
C HIS A 300 1.07 -10.74 -2.11
N SER A 301 0.68 -9.64 -1.48
CA SER A 301 -0.62 -9.48 -0.82
C SER A 301 -1.13 -8.06 -1.10
N ILE A 302 -2.37 -7.96 -1.52
CA ILE A 302 -2.99 -6.68 -1.85
C ILE A 302 -4.31 -6.58 -1.11
N THR A 303 -4.55 -5.42 -0.54
CA THR A 303 -5.86 -4.98 -0.12
C THR A 303 -5.99 -3.53 -0.55
N LEU A 304 -6.97 -3.25 -1.42
CA LEU A 304 -7.12 -1.94 -2.01
C LEU A 304 -8.59 -1.63 -2.27
N GLY A 305 -9.01 -0.42 -1.84
CA GLY A 305 -10.34 0.11 -2.07
C GLY A 305 -10.44 0.88 -3.38
N PHE A 306 -11.64 0.91 -3.95
CA PHE A 306 -12.01 1.80 -5.05
C PHE A 306 -13.52 2.09 -5.05
N ASN A 307 -13.91 3.19 -5.69
CA ASN A 307 -15.31 3.54 -5.94
C ASN A 307 -15.54 3.72 -7.45
N PRO A 308 -16.72 3.41 -7.97
CA PRO A 308 -17.13 3.91 -9.28
C PRO A 308 -17.15 5.44 -9.27
N VAL A 309 -16.60 6.06 -10.32
CA VAL A 309 -16.67 7.52 -10.47
C VAL A 309 -18.13 7.97 -10.50
N GLY A 310 -18.46 9.00 -9.73
CA GLY A 310 -19.83 9.47 -9.54
C GLY A 310 -20.67 8.71 -8.50
N ASN A 311 -20.08 7.69 -7.86
CA ASN A 311 -20.71 7.01 -6.72
C ASN A 311 -19.70 6.73 -5.59
N PRO A 312 -19.33 7.76 -4.82
CA PRO A 312 -18.35 7.62 -3.74
C PRO A 312 -18.83 6.77 -2.56
N HIS A 313 -20.12 6.47 -2.48
CA HIS A 313 -20.72 5.69 -1.38
C HIS A 313 -20.65 4.19 -1.61
N LEU A 314 -20.46 3.75 -2.86
CA LEU A 314 -20.34 2.35 -3.20
C LEU A 314 -18.87 1.92 -3.13
N LEU A 315 -18.47 1.49 -1.95
CA LEU A 315 -17.09 1.08 -1.69
C LEU A 315 -16.85 -0.36 -2.15
N HIS A 316 -15.89 -0.53 -3.03
CA HIS A 316 -15.34 -1.84 -3.40
C HIS A 316 -14.00 -2.03 -2.72
N ARG A 317 -13.73 -3.24 -2.24
CA ARG A 317 -12.43 -3.65 -1.70
C ARG A 317 -11.98 -4.92 -2.38
N LEU A 318 -10.89 -4.82 -3.10
CA LEU A 318 -10.22 -5.95 -3.73
C LEU A 318 -9.10 -6.44 -2.81
N SER A 319 -9.09 -7.75 -2.58
CA SER A 319 -8.06 -8.43 -1.79
C SER A 319 -7.47 -9.58 -2.59
N MET A 320 -6.15 -9.73 -2.58
CA MET A 320 -5.45 -10.80 -3.29
C MET A 320 -4.20 -11.21 -2.51
N GLY A 321 -3.91 -12.52 -2.46
CA GLY A 321 -2.70 -13.03 -1.81
C GLY A 321 -2.81 -14.50 -1.46
N ARG A 322 -1.70 -15.09 -0.98
CA ARG A 322 -1.69 -16.47 -0.46
C ARG A 322 -2.38 -16.57 0.90
N ASP A 323 -2.28 -15.51 1.70
CA ASP A 323 -2.77 -15.46 3.07
C ASP A 323 -4.09 -14.68 3.19
N ILE A 324 -4.93 -14.71 2.16
CA ILE A 324 -6.29 -14.21 2.33
C ILE A 324 -6.96 -15.14 3.35
N ARG A 325 -6.78 -14.77 4.60
CA ARG A 325 -7.57 -15.35 5.68
C ARG A 325 -9.02 -15.00 5.36
N LYS A 326 -9.85 -16.01 5.45
CA LYS A 326 -11.30 -15.81 5.54
C LYS A 326 -11.56 -15.02 6.82
N ASP A 327 -11.38 -13.72 6.77
CA ASP A 327 -11.84 -12.84 7.85
C ASP A 327 -13.36 -12.83 7.79
N ALA A 328 -13.97 -13.93 8.28
CA ALA A 328 -15.42 -14.00 8.48
C ALA A 328 -15.92 -12.82 9.31
N ASP A 329 -15.04 -12.23 10.12
CA ASP A 329 -15.31 -11.08 10.98
C ASP A 329 -15.03 -9.73 10.31
N PHE A 330 -14.51 -9.71 9.05
CA PHE A 330 -14.12 -8.46 8.41
C PHE A 330 -15.34 -7.58 8.10
N MET A 331 -16.41 -8.16 7.59
CA MET A 331 -17.63 -7.42 7.22
C MET A 331 -18.31 -6.77 8.42
N PRO A 332 -18.53 -7.43 9.55
CA PRO A 332 -18.98 -6.79 10.78
C PRO A 332 -18.08 -5.63 11.21
N LYS A 333 -16.75 -5.80 11.18
CA LYS A 333 -15.79 -4.75 11.55
C LYS A 333 -15.80 -3.56 10.59
N LEU A 334 -15.95 -3.79 9.29
CA LEU A 334 -16.06 -2.72 8.29
C LEU A 334 -17.36 -1.94 8.48
N LEU A 335 -18.48 -2.63 8.66
CA LEU A 335 -19.76 -2.01 9.01
C LEU A 335 -19.65 -1.20 10.30
N GLU A 336 -19.01 -1.76 11.32
CA GLU A 336 -18.75 -1.10 12.58
C GLU A 336 -17.90 0.15 12.41
N GLN A 337 -16.82 0.10 11.63
CA GLN A 337 -15.94 1.24 11.40
C GLN A 337 -16.55 2.35 10.56
N VAL A 338 -17.33 2.00 9.55
CA VAL A 338 -17.88 2.97 8.58
C VAL A 338 -19.23 3.53 9.03
N ILE A 339 -20.08 2.71 9.62
CA ILE A 339 -21.48 3.02 9.86
C ILE A 339 -21.84 3.21 11.34
N SER A 340 -21.21 2.47 12.27
CA SER A 340 -21.55 2.51 13.70
C SER A 340 -21.33 3.86 14.37
N ARG A 341 -20.44 4.69 13.81
CA ARG A 341 -20.29 6.07 14.27
C ARG A 341 -21.53 6.94 14.02
N ARG A 342 -22.35 6.54 13.08
CA ARG A 342 -23.53 7.30 12.62
C ARG A 342 -24.84 6.73 13.16
N PHE A 343 -24.93 5.42 13.27
CA PHE A 343 -26.14 4.71 13.69
C PHE A 343 -25.79 3.67 14.74
N PRO A 344 -26.29 3.80 15.96
CA PRO A 344 -25.95 2.90 17.07
C PRO A 344 -26.47 1.48 16.87
N THR A 345 -27.46 1.27 16.00
CA THR A 345 -28.04 -0.05 15.76
C THR A 345 -28.28 -0.29 14.28
N LEU A 346 -27.66 -1.33 13.75
CA LEU A 346 -27.97 -1.88 12.43
C LEU A 346 -28.59 -3.25 12.61
N VAL A 347 -29.77 -3.45 12.02
CA VAL A 347 -30.47 -4.74 12.05
C VAL A 347 -30.40 -5.36 10.67
N GLN A 348 -29.88 -6.57 10.61
CA GLN A 348 -29.86 -7.37 9.39
C GLN A 348 -31.30 -7.75 9.01
N THR A 349 -31.71 -7.37 7.80
CA THR A 349 -33.09 -7.58 7.33
C THR A 349 -33.20 -8.71 6.31
N ASP A 350 -32.09 -9.04 5.64
CA ASP A 350 -32.06 -10.09 4.61
C ASP A 350 -30.64 -10.68 4.50
N ILE A 351 -30.58 -11.97 4.17
CA ILE A 351 -29.33 -12.72 3.96
C ILE A 351 -29.38 -13.34 2.56
N PHE A 352 -28.30 -13.15 1.83
CA PHE A 352 -28.13 -13.71 0.51
C PHE A 352 -26.94 -14.66 0.47
N GLY A 353 -27.16 -15.86 -0.08
CA GLY A 353 -26.08 -16.83 -0.27
C GLY A 353 -25.80 -17.71 0.96
N PRO A 354 -24.69 -18.48 0.96
CA PRO A 354 -23.64 -18.48 -0.09
C PRO A 354 -24.11 -19.10 -1.41
N LEU A 355 -23.83 -18.44 -2.52
CA LEU A 355 -23.98 -18.98 -3.87
C LEU A 355 -22.62 -19.38 -4.42
N ARG A 356 -22.51 -20.55 -5.02
CA ARG A 356 -21.32 -20.92 -5.80
C ARG A 356 -21.23 -20.04 -7.03
N VAL A 357 -20.06 -19.45 -7.26
CA VAL A 357 -19.78 -18.57 -8.37
C VAL A 357 -18.38 -18.88 -8.92
N LEU A 358 -18.13 -18.50 -10.17
CA LEU A 358 -16.78 -18.50 -10.70
C LEU A 358 -16.13 -17.13 -10.42
N VAL A 359 -14.93 -17.17 -9.86
CA VAL A 359 -14.03 -16.04 -9.70
C VAL A 359 -12.89 -16.26 -10.69
N GLY A 360 -13.04 -15.70 -11.89
CA GLY A 360 -12.25 -16.16 -13.03
C GLY A 360 -12.52 -17.63 -13.32
N ALA A 361 -11.46 -18.45 -13.30
CA ALA A 361 -11.54 -19.90 -13.46
C ALA A 361 -11.62 -20.66 -12.12
N LEU A 362 -11.68 -19.98 -10.99
CA LEU A 362 -11.70 -20.58 -9.64
C LEU A 362 -13.11 -20.75 -9.12
N ASP A 363 -13.38 -21.87 -8.45
CA ASP A 363 -14.60 -22.04 -7.66
C ASP A 363 -14.56 -21.11 -6.46
N GLY A 364 -15.60 -20.31 -6.33
CA GLY A 364 -15.74 -19.32 -5.27
C GLY A 364 -17.16 -19.27 -4.71
N ASN A 365 -17.38 -18.37 -3.78
CA ASN A 365 -18.65 -18.12 -3.17
C ASN A 365 -19.02 -16.65 -3.24
N LEU A 366 -20.31 -16.35 -3.34
CA LEU A 366 -20.87 -15.02 -3.19
C LEU A 366 -21.91 -15.05 -2.07
N ARG A 367 -21.82 -14.12 -1.16
CA ARG A 367 -22.77 -13.91 -0.06
C ARG A 367 -23.01 -12.42 0.14
N GLY A 368 -24.08 -12.08 0.83
CA GLY A 368 -24.38 -10.70 1.16
C GLY A 368 -25.47 -10.56 2.21
N ALA A 369 -25.66 -9.35 2.65
CA ALA A 369 -26.71 -9.01 3.59
C ALA A 369 -27.19 -7.57 3.39
N ARG A 370 -28.46 -7.33 3.73
CA ARG A 370 -29.06 -6.00 3.80
C ARG A 370 -29.33 -5.64 5.25
N TYR A 371 -29.22 -4.36 5.55
CA TYR A 371 -29.36 -3.83 6.91
C TYR A 371 -30.24 -2.58 6.91
N LYS A 372 -31.05 -2.43 7.96
CA LYS A 372 -31.74 -1.19 8.29
C LYS A 372 -31.14 -0.55 9.52
N ALA A 373 -31.04 0.77 9.50
CA ALA A 373 -30.55 1.53 10.64
C ALA A 373 -31.66 1.96 11.56
N TYR A 374 -31.30 2.09 12.84
CA TYR A 374 -32.19 2.57 13.90
C TYR A 374 -31.44 3.67 14.67
N ASP A 375 -32.21 4.68 15.15
CA ASP A 375 -31.67 5.73 16.02
C ASP A 375 -31.37 5.21 17.44
N ALA A 376 -30.84 6.08 18.30
CA ALA A 376 -30.55 5.74 19.69
C ALA A 376 -31.78 5.35 20.52
N TYR A 377 -33.00 5.60 20.02
CA TYR A 377 -34.29 5.25 20.64
C TYR A 377 -34.92 4.01 20.00
N HIS A 378 -34.18 3.26 19.19
CA HIS A 378 -34.63 2.10 18.42
C HIS A 378 -35.79 2.41 17.44
N LYS A 379 -35.90 3.65 16.96
CA LYS A 379 -36.82 3.98 15.88
C LYS A 379 -36.14 3.77 14.54
N PRO A 380 -36.84 3.16 13.55
CA PRO A 380 -36.26 3.02 12.21
C PRO A 380 -36.01 4.39 11.60
N VAL A 381 -34.84 4.57 11.03
CA VAL A 381 -34.46 5.73 10.22
C VAL A 381 -34.50 5.35 8.74
N ASP A 382 -34.71 6.32 7.88
CA ASP A 382 -34.74 6.09 6.43
C ASP A 382 -33.31 5.92 5.92
N TYR A 383 -32.69 4.81 6.35
CA TYR A 383 -31.34 4.43 5.97
C TYR A 383 -31.27 2.91 5.85
N GLU A 384 -30.96 2.47 4.66
CA GLU A 384 -30.66 1.06 4.39
C GLU A 384 -29.25 0.96 3.80
N THR A 385 -28.54 -0.08 4.13
CA THR A 385 -27.22 -0.42 3.58
C THR A 385 -27.14 -1.89 3.22
N PHE A 386 -26.15 -2.27 2.45
CA PHE A 386 -25.90 -3.67 2.14
C PHE A 386 -24.40 -3.97 2.04
N THR A 387 -24.12 -5.26 2.14
CA THR A 387 -22.79 -5.81 1.89
C THR A 387 -22.89 -6.96 0.90
N LEU A 388 -21.90 -7.06 0.05
CA LEU A 388 -21.68 -8.22 -0.83
C LEU A 388 -20.23 -8.65 -0.68
N ASP A 389 -19.97 -9.95 -0.62
CA ASP A 389 -18.65 -10.52 -0.47
C ASP A 389 -18.52 -11.75 -1.39
N GLY A 390 -17.62 -11.65 -2.35
CA GLY A 390 -17.31 -12.72 -3.30
C GLY A 390 -15.85 -13.12 -3.17
N ASP A 391 -15.59 -14.39 -2.95
CA ASP A 391 -14.25 -14.90 -2.72
C ASP A 391 -13.99 -16.22 -3.44
N ALA A 392 -12.72 -16.44 -3.82
CA ALA A 392 -12.16 -17.73 -4.14
C ALA A 392 -10.94 -17.99 -3.27
N PRO A 393 -10.86 -19.14 -2.60
CA PRO A 393 -9.72 -19.46 -1.74
C PRO A 393 -8.43 -19.63 -2.56
N PRO A 394 -7.25 -19.40 -1.96
CA PRO A 394 -6.00 -19.70 -2.60
C PRO A 394 -5.88 -21.19 -2.87
N THR A 395 -5.34 -21.54 -4.02
CA THR A 395 -4.87 -22.88 -4.34
C THR A 395 -3.34 -22.94 -4.21
N GLY A 396 -2.73 -24.12 -4.24
CA GLY A 396 -1.27 -24.27 -4.03
C GLY A 396 -0.39 -23.36 -4.94
N TYR A 397 -0.92 -22.92 -6.08
CA TYR A 397 -0.20 -22.11 -7.07
C TYR A 397 -0.87 -20.77 -7.40
N GLN A 398 -2.06 -20.51 -6.89
CA GLN A 398 -2.85 -19.32 -7.23
C GLN A 398 -3.16 -18.52 -5.97
N PRO A 399 -3.02 -17.18 -6.01
CA PRO A 399 -3.46 -16.33 -4.93
C PRO A 399 -4.98 -16.43 -4.78
N GLY A 400 -5.47 -16.44 -3.57
CA GLY A 400 -6.88 -16.20 -3.32
C GLY A 400 -7.26 -14.80 -3.81
N VAL A 401 -8.50 -14.63 -4.23
CA VAL A 401 -9.07 -13.33 -4.65
C VAL A 401 -10.37 -13.12 -3.92
N GLY A 402 -10.55 -11.93 -3.34
CA GLY A 402 -11.78 -11.49 -2.71
C GLY A 402 -12.18 -10.12 -3.23
N LEU A 403 -13.46 -9.94 -3.50
CA LEU A 403 -14.07 -8.65 -3.78
C LEU A 403 -15.21 -8.43 -2.81
N THR A 404 -15.10 -7.41 -1.99
CA THR A 404 -16.13 -6.99 -1.06
C THR A 404 -16.73 -5.68 -1.52
N VAL A 405 -18.06 -5.57 -1.48
CA VAL A 405 -18.78 -4.34 -1.79
C VAL A 405 -19.60 -3.94 -0.57
N LEU A 406 -19.48 -2.69 -0.20
CA LEU A 406 -20.24 -2.03 0.85
C LEU A 406 -20.89 -0.78 0.29
N ASP A 407 -22.17 -0.60 0.55
CA ASP A 407 -22.85 0.65 0.28
C ASP A 407 -22.92 1.48 1.56
N ASP A 408 -22.21 2.61 1.58
CA ASP A 408 -22.17 3.56 2.71
C ASP A 408 -23.14 4.70 2.44
N HIS A 409 -24.36 4.58 2.94
CA HIS A 409 -25.45 5.47 2.57
C HIS A 409 -25.54 6.81 3.26
N SER A 410 -25.64 7.84 2.43
CA SER A 410 -26.39 9.05 2.72
C SER A 410 -27.24 9.51 1.53
N GLN A 411 -27.39 8.69 0.48
CA GLN A 411 -28.05 9.10 -0.79
C GLN A 411 -28.85 7.95 -1.43
N PRO A 412 -29.79 8.21 -2.36
CA PRO A 412 -30.70 7.20 -2.91
C PRO A 412 -29.97 6.05 -3.58
N GLN A 413 -30.38 4.87 -3.20
CA GLN A 413 -29.75 3.58 -3.40
C GLN A 413 -29.54 3.18 -4.87
N LEU A 414 -28.33 2.73 -5.21
CA LEU A 414 -28.20 1.73 -6.23
C LEU A 414 -28.87 0.45 -5.73
N ALA A 415 -29.79 -0.12 -6.52
CA ALA A 415 -30.48 -1.33 -6.09
C ALA A 415 -29.44 -2.44 -5.82
N PHE A 416 -29.51 -3.06 -4.64
CA PHE A 416 -28.73 -4.24 -4.25
C PHE A 416 -28.59 -5.26 -5.39
N GLU A 417 -29.68 -5.53 -6.10
CA GLU A 417 -29.71 -6.46 -7.22
C GLU A 417 -28.81 -6.05 -8.40
N ARG A 418 -28.75 -4.76 -8.73
CA ARG A 418 -27.88 -4.27 -9.79
C ARG A 418 -26.41 -4.40 -9.39
N THR A 419 -26.07 -3.99 -8.18
CA THR A 419 -24.69 -4.12 -7.66
C THR A 419 -24.25 -5.58 -7.61
N ARG A 420 -25.16 -6.49 -7.25
CA ARG A 420 -24.91 -7.92 -7.25
C ARG A 420 -24.60 -8.45 -8.66
N VAL A 421 -25.35 -8.04 -9.67
CA VAL A 421 -25.11 -8.42 -11.06
C VAL A 421 -23.77 -7.88 -11.54
N ASP A 422 -23.47 -6.61 -11.28
CA ASP A 422 -22.20 -5.98 -11.64
C ASP A 422 -21.02 -6.68 -10.96
N MET A 423 -21.16 -7.00 -9.67
CA MET A 423 -20.13 -7.73 -8.91
C MET A 423 -19.90 -9.15 -9.46
N LEU A 424 -20.96 -9.89 -9.78
CA LEU A 424 -20.86 -11.21 -10.39
C LEU A 424 -20.09 -11.15 -11.71
N GLN A 425 -20.35 -10.14 -12.52
CA GLN A 425 -19.68 -9.94 -13.81
C GLN A 425 -18.19 -9.58 -13.57
N THR A 426 -17.89 -8.69 -12.62
CA THR A 426 -16.51 -8.38 -12.23
C THR A 426 -15.76 -9.64 -11.78
N LEU A 427 -16.34 -10.45 -10.88
CA LEU A 427 -15.73 -11.69 -10.40
C LEU A 427 -15.43 -12.67 -11.54
N LYS A 428 -16.38 -12.87 -12.46
CA LYS A 428 -16.20 -13.73 -13.64
C LYS A 428 -15.13 -13.23 -14.60
N SER A 429 -14.90 -11.94 -14.64
CA SER A 429 -13.94 -11.31 -15.55
C SER A 429 -12.49 -11.43 -15.10
N ILE A 430 -12.25 -11.89 -13.87
CA ILE A 430 -10.89 -12.01 -13.29
C ILE A 430 -10.09 -13.04 -14.09
N ARG A 431 -8.96 -12.61 -14.63
CA ARG A 431 -8.08 -13.43 -15.45
C ARG A 431 -6.62 -13.02 -15.27
N ALA A 432 -5.69 -13.91 -15.58
CA ALA A 432 -4.27 -13.61 -15.52
C ALA A 432 -3.89 -12.42 -16.41
N LEU A 433 -2.86 -11.68 -16.04
CA LEU A 433 -2.23 -10.70 -16.94
C LEU A 433 -1.67 -11.38 -18.19
N PRO A 434 -1.57 -10.67 -19.33
CA PRO A 434 -0.84 -11.16 -20.50
C PRO A 434 0.57 -11.63 -20.11
N GLY A 435 0.98 -12.80 -20.63
CA GLY A 435 2.26 -13.41 -20.26
C GLY A 435 2.34 -14.01 -18.83
N GLY A 436 1.29 -13.86 -18.01
CA GLY A 436 1.19 -14.48 -16.69
C GLY A 436 0.96 -16.00 -16.75
N HIS A 437 1.09 -16.69 -15.61
CA HIS A 437 0.65 -18.07 -15.50
C HIS A 437 -0.88 -18.10 -15.67
N ARG A 438 -1.36 -18.93 -16.58
CA ARG A 438 -2.80 -19.17 -16.71
C ARG A 438 -3.31 -19.75 -15.40
N PHE A 439 -4.48 -19.34 -14.97
CA PHE A 439 -5.22 -20.07 -13.96
C PHE A 439 -5.52 -21.46 -14.56
N ALA A 440 -4.70 -22.46 -14.23
CA ALA A 440 -4.96 -23.80 -14.71
C ALA A 440 -6.23 -24.32 -14.01
N PRO A 441 -7.22 -24.85 -14.73
CA PRO A 441 -8.30 -25.60 -14.10
C PRO A 441 -7.67 -26.72 -13.28
N GLN A 442 -8.14 -26.96 -12.07
CA GLN A 442 -7.81 -28.17 -11.35
C GLN A 442 -8.24 -29.35 -12.26
N ALA A 443 -7.26 -30.16 -12.66
CA ALA A 443 -7.58 -31.46 -13.21
C ALA A 443 -8.17 -32.30 -12.05
N ASP A 444 -9.43 -32.68 -12.18
CA ASP A 444 -10.12 -33.60 -11.28
C ASP A 444 -9.37 -34.93 -11.13
#